data_5da80f4ee65e3a5655c547617949abd7
#
_entry.id   5da80f4ee65e3a5655c547617949abd7
#
_cell.length_a   1.000
_cell.length_b   1.000
_cell.length_c   1.000
_cell.angle_alpha   90.00
_cell.angle_beta   90.00
_cell.angle_gamma   90.00
#
_symmetry.space_group_name_H-M   'P 1'
#
loop_
_entity.id
_entity.type
_entity.pdbx_description
1 polymer ?
#
loop_
_entity_poly.entity_id
_entity_poly.type
_entity_poly.pdbx_seq_one_letter_code
_entity_poly.pdbx_strand_id
1 'polypeptide(L)'
;MPTVREVVSRFEKRVPKSLSVPKDPIGLHFGDWNQEVKVIMTTLDIRPSVIEEAIAKNVDLIIAHHPPIFRPVALFDLTVPQNKMFQQILKHDIAVYAAHTNLDVVEGGVNDWLADELLLSDVTVMSPTTTIPSVKVITFVPKNDAEKVLEAMFEAGAGTIGDNYKDCAFQSSGVGQFTPVEGANPAIGSLNKPEFVEEVKLEVVCSEEVLSDVLRALREAHPYEEPAIDVFSLKNAGKTLGFGRVGTLPKAMTGDEFIAFVTERFNLKGLRYVPSRVNPDGLISRVAVMGGSGGNYYMDALRNGADAFVTGDIFYHTAHDIQETPLFLVDAGHHIEVVCRKQLAKWVNEWKEENNWDVTVIESETFTDLFEFYKAGEENA
;
A
#
# COMPACT_ATOMS: atom_id res chain seq x y z
N MET A 1 -16.34 0.39 20.96
CA MET A 1 -16.15 -0.52 19.80
C MET A 1 -16.29 0.31 18.54
N PRO A 2 -15.44 0.13 17.53
CA PRO A 2 -15.59 0.79 16.24
C PRO A 2 -16.70 0.13 15.42
N THR A 3 -17.18 0.87 14.41
CA THR A 3 -18.02 0.32 13.35
C THR A 3 -17.18 -0.18 12.17
N VAL A 4 -17.77 -1.00 11.29
CA VAL A 4 -17.15 -1.42 10.02
C VAL A 4 -16.67 -0.18 9.24
N ARG A 5 -17.47 0.90 9.21
CA ARG A 5 -17.12 2.17 8.53
C ARG A 5 -15.85 2.79 9.09
N GLU A 6 -15.68 2.84 10.41
CA GLU A 6 -14.51 3.45 11.04
C GLU A 6 -13.24 2.65 10.74
N VAL A 7 -13.29 1.32 10.86
CA VAL A 7 -12.16 0.44 10.54
C VAL A 7 -11.78 0.58 9.06
N VAL A 8 -12.77 0.48 8.16
CA VAL A 8 -12.53 0.55 6.72
C VAL A 8 -12.06 1.94 6.29
N SER A 9 -12.61 3.03 6.88
CA SER A 9 -12.14 4.39 6.57
C SER A 9 -10.67 4.59 6.95
N ARG A 10 -10.23 4.00 8.07
CA ARG A 10 -8.83 4.02 8.46
C ARG A 10 -7.97 3.22 7.49
N PHE A 11 -8.48 2.06 7.04
CA PHE A 11 -7.83 1.23 6.03
C PHE A 11 -7.69 1.98 4.70
N GLU A 12 -8.77 2.56 4.18
CA GLU A 12 -8.78 3.26 2.88
C GLU A 12 -7.95 4.55 2.89
N LYS A 13 -7.71 5.15 4.05
CA LYS A 13 -6.75 6.25 4.19
C LYS A 13 -5.32 5.79 3.92
N ARG A 14 -4.95 4.55 4.31
CA ARG A 14 -3.62 3.97 4.07
C ARG A 14 -3.53 3.31 2.69
N VAL A 15 -4.61 2.69 2.23
CA VAL A 15 -4.71 1.94 0.97
C VAL A 15 -5.86 2.50 0.13
N PRO A 16 -5.67 3.64 -0.52
CA PRO A 16 -6.72 4.29 -1.30
C PRO A 16 -7.28 3.39 -2.41
N LYS A 17 -8.60 3.38 -2.57
CA LYS A 17 -9.26 2.65 -3.68
C LYS A 17 -8.82 3.14 -5.07
N SER A 18 -8.42 4.40 -5.18
CA SER A 18 -7.95 4.98 -6.45
C SER A 18 -6.69 4.32 -7.01
N LEU A 19 -5.97 3.55 -6.18
CA LEU A 19 -4.78 2.80 -6.59
C LEU A 19 -5.11 1.46 -7.28
N SER A 20 -6.35 0.98 -7.19
CA SER A 20 -6.74 -0.27 -7.84
C SER A 20 -6.80 -0.15 -9.36
N VAL A 21 -6.58 -1.26 -10.04
CA VAL A 21 -6.82 -1.32 -11.48
C VAL A 21 -8.31 -1.11 -11.80
N PRO A 22 -8.63 -0.57 -12.99
CA PRO A 22 -10.03 -0.34 -13.38
C PRO A 22 -10.87 -1.62 -13.29
N LYS A 23 -12.03 -1.52 -12.62
CA LYS A 23 -13.01 -2.60 -12.43
C LYS A 23 -12.57 -3.72 -11.46
N ASP A 24 -11.51 -3.53 -10.71
CA ASP A 24 -11.15 -4.46 -9.65
C ASP A 24 -12.23 -4.47 -8.55
N PRO A 25 -12.76 -5.63 -8.17
CA PRO A 25 -13.84 -5.72 -7.19
C PRO A 25 -13.30 -5.58 -5.74
N ILE A 26 -12.84 -4.39 -5.38
CA ILE A 26 -12.38 -4.05 -4.03
C ILE A 26 -13.49 -3.40 -3.19
N GLY A 27 -13.34 -3.43 -1.89
CA GLY A 27 -14.23 -2.75 -0.94
C GLY A 27 -15.06 -3.69 -0.08
N LEU A 28 -16.16 -3.20 0.46
CA LEU A 28 -17.08 -3.98 1.29
C LEU A 28 -17.96 -4.87 0.40
N HIS A 29 -17.75 -6.18 0.47
CA HIS A 29 -18.50 -7.18 -0.29
C HIS A 29 -19.75 -7.68 0.46
N PHE A 30 -19.66 -7.75 1.79
CA PHE A 30 -20.72 -8.17 2.68
C PHE A 30 -20.71 -7.33 3.96
N GLY A 31 -21.86 -7.17 4.59
CA GLY A 31 -22.00 -6.50 5.88
C GLY A 31 -22.64 -5.12 5.81
N ASP A 32 -22.85 -4.52 6.96
CA ASP A 32 -23.38 -3.17 7.14
C ASP A 32 -22.28 -2.24 7.64
N TRP A 33 -22.18 -1.07 7.02
CA TRP A 33 -21.22 -0.01 7.41
C TRP A 33 -21.34 0.44 8.87
N ASN A 34 -22.54 0.35 9.46
CA ASN A 34 -22.82 0.79 10.82
C ASN A 34 -22.74 -0.36 11.85
N GLN A 35 -22.44 -1.58 11.42
CA GLN A 35 -22.25 -2.73 12.30
C GLN A 35 -21.07 -2.48 13.23
N GLU A 36 -21.26 -2.73 14.54
CA GLU A 36 -20.18 -2.72 15.52
C GLU A 36 -19.26 -3.94 15.34
N VAL A 37 -17.99 -3.74 15.58
CA VAL A 37 -16.94 -4.76 15.39
C VAL A 37 -16.24 -5.02 16.71
N LYS A 38 -16.19 -6.31 17.11
CA LYS A 38 -15.45 -6.81 18.28
C LYS A 38 -14.26 -7.69 17.88
N VAL A 39 -14.46 -8.51 16.86
CA VAL A 39 -13.43 -9.44 16.38
C VAL A 39 -13.17 -9.17 14.89
N ILE A 40 -11.92 -8.85 14.58
CA ILE A 40 -11.44 -8.63 13.20
C ILE A 40 -10.51 -9.78 12.84
N MET A 41 -10.77 -10.44 11.71
CA MET A 41 -9.89 -11.47 11.14
C MET A 41 -9.21 -10.94 9.87
N THR A 42 -7.92 -11.24 9.72
CA THR A 42 -7.19 -10.98 8.48
C THR A 42 -6.87 -12.29 7.76
N THR A 43 -6.96 -12.29 6.43
CA THR A 43 -6.73 -13.49 5.60
C THR A 43 -6.27 -13.12 4.20
N LEU A 44 -5.67 -14.08 3.49
CA LEU A 44 -5.43 -13.96 2.05
C LEU A 44 -6.74 -14.18 1.29
N ASP A 45 -7.37 -15.31 1.48
CA ASP A 45 -8.51 -15.79 0.71
C ASP A 45 -9.79 -15.87 1.54
N ILE A 46 -10.93 -15.73 0.87
CA ILE A 46 -12.26 -16.05 1.42
C ILE A 46 -12.71 -17.38 0.85
N ARG A 47 -12.66 -18.44 1.66
CA ARG A 47 -13.02 -19.82 1.33
C ARG A 47 -13.98 -20.40 2.35
N PRO A 48 -14.72 -21.47 2.03
CA PRO A 48 -15.66 -22.09 2.98
C PRO A 48 -15.02 -22.40 4.34
N SER A 49 -13.79 -22.95 4.35
CA SER A 49 -13.04 -23.25 5.57
C SER A 49 -12.66 -22.00 6.38
N VAL A 50 -12.33 -20.89 5.73
CA VAL A 50 -12.07 -19.61 6.39
C VAL A 50 -13.34 -19.05 7.04
N ILE A 51 -14.50 -19.22 6.38
CA ILE A 51 -15.79 -18.79 6.94
C ILE A 51 -16.20 -19.67 8.11
N GLU A 52 -15.96 -20.99 8.04
CA GLU A 52 -16.17 -21.90 9.17
C GLU A 52 -15.31 -21.49 10.38
N GLU A 53 -14.04 -21.14 10.16
CA GLU A 53 -13.16 -20.59 11.20
C GLU A 53 -13.69 -19.27 11.75
N ALA A 54 -14.12 -18.35 10.89
CA ALA A 54 -14.67 -17.06 11.28
C ALA A 54 -15.91 -17.19 12.16
N ILE A 55 -16.82 -18.11 11.80
CA ILE A 55 -18.02 -18.42 12.60
C ILE A 55 -17.62 -18.97 13.96
N ALA A 56 -16.70 -19.94 14.01
CA ALA A 56 -16.25 -20.57 15.25
C ALA A 56 -15.57 -19.57 16.21
N LYS A 57 -14.90 -18.55 15.67
CA LYS A 57 -14.21 -17.49 16.41
C LYS A 57 -15.06 -16.25 16.64
N ASN A 58 -16.34 -16.25 16.24
CA ASN A 58 -17.29 -15.12 16.33
C ASN A 58 -16.74 -13.83 15.69
N VAL A 59 -16.23 -13.93 14.47
CA VAL A 59 -15.67 -12.81 13.72
C VAL A 59 -16.78 -11.89 13.18
N ASP A 60 -16.67 -10.61 13.42
CA ASP A 60 -17.59 -9.58 12.92
C ASP A 60 -17.15 -9.00 11.57
N LEU A 61 -15.81 -8.84 11.37
CA LEU A 61 -15.23 -8.27 10.15
C LEU A 61 -14.03 -9.09 9.68
N ILE A 62 -14.05 -9.48 8.41
CA ILE A 62 -12.88 -10.04 7.73
C ILE A 62 -12.28 -8.99 6.80
N ILE A 63 -10.97 -8.76 6.91
CA ILE A 63 -10.17 -8.00 5.96
C ILE A 63 -9.34 -9.00 5.15
N ALA A 64 -9.65 -9.12 3.85
CA ALA A 64 -9.02 -10.06 2.94
C ALA A 64 -8.26 -9.34 1.83
N HIS A 65 -7.25 -10.01 1.28
CA HIS A 65 -6.62 -9.58 0.05
C HIS A 65 -7.49 -9.94 -1.16
N HIS A 66 -7.84 -11.21 -1.30
CA HIS A 66 -8.63 -11.68 -2.41
C HIS A 66 -10.14 -11.45 -2.20
N PRO A 67 -10.84 -10.83 -3.19
CA PRO A 67 -12.27 -10.59 -3.08
C PRO A 67 -13.06 -11.89 -3.21
N PRO A 68 -14.08 -12.12 -2.33
CA PRO A 68 -14.95 -13.30 -2.43
C PRO A 68 -15.82 -13.29 -3.69
N ILE A 69 -16.16 -12.11 -4.20
CA ILE A 69 -16.95 -11.93 -5.42
C ILE A 69 -16.07 -11.25 -6.46
N PHE A 70 -15.40 -12.06 -7.29
CA PHE A 70 -14.57 -11.54 -8.39
C PHE A 70 -15.39 -11.21 -9.64
N ARG A 71 -16.52 -11.92 -9.84
CA ARG A 71 -17.47 -11.67 -10.94
C ARG A 71 -18.87 -11.53 -10.37
N PRO A 72 -19.73 -10.65 -10.92
CA PRO A 72 -21.12 -10.51 -10.46
C PRO A 72 -21.85 -11.85 -10.40
N VAL A 73 -22.55 -12.08 -9.29
CA VAL A 73 -23.36 -13.28 -9.08
C VAL A 73 -24.72 -13.08 -9.75
N ALA A 74 -24.95 -13.76 -10.87
CA ALA A 74 -26.22 -13.66 -11.61
C ALA A 74 -27.34 -14.53 -11.01
N LEU A 75 -26.99 -15.69 -10.44
CA LEU A 75 -27.93 -16.65 -9.84
C LEU A 75 -27.39 -17.11 -8.48
N PHE A 76 -28.27 -17.14 -7.47
CA PHE A 76 -27.91 -17.54 -6.12
C PHE A 76 -28.39 -18.98 -5.83
N ASP A 77 -27.86 -19.92 -6.60
CA ASP A 77 -28.14 -21.37 -6.43
C ASP A 77 -27.24 -21.92 -5.32
N LEU A 78 -27.85 -22.43 -4.25
CA LEU A 78 -27.15 -22.96 -3.07
C LEU A 78 -26.52 -24.35 -3.29
N THR A 79 -26.73 -24.99 -4.44
CA THR A 79 -25.97 -26.18 -4.82
C THR A 79 -24.55 -25.85 -5.23
N VAL A 80 -24.30 -24.59 -5.58
CA VAL A 80 -22.96 -24.06 -5.86
C VAL A 80 -22.23 -23.75 -4.54
N PRO A 81 -21.07 -24.38 -4.25
CA PRO A 81 -20.36 -24.22 -2.97
C PRO A 81 -20.06 -22.76 -2.60
N GLN A 82 -19.69 -21.93 -3.57
CA GLN A 82 -19.42 -20.51 -3.35
C GLN A 82 -20.69 -19.75 -2.89
N ASN A 83 -21.86 -20.01 -3.49
CA ASN A 83 -23.10 -19.37 -3.06
C ASN A 83 -23.52 -19.84 -1.66
N LYS A 84 -23.24 -21.11 -1.32
CA LYS A 84 -23.45 -21.63 0.03
C LYS A 84 -22.55 -20.92 1.04
N MET A 85 -21.30 -20.65 0.69
CA MET A 85 -20.39 -19.83 1.51
C MET A 85 -20.96 -18.42 1.73
N PHE A 86 -21.42 -17.74 0.68
CA PHE A 86 -22.06 -16.43 0.78
C PHE A 86 -23.28 -16.44 1.70
N GLN A 87 -24.09 -17.50 1.62
CA GLN A 87 -25.21 -17.68 2.55
C GLN A 87 -24.76 -17.77 4.02
N GLN A 88 -23.64 -18.45 4.30
CA GLN A 88 -23.09 -18.52 5.67
C GLN A 88 -22.61 -17.14 6.14
N ILE A 89 -21.90 -16.38 5.30
CA ILE A 89 -21.47 -15.02 5.60
C ILE A 89 -22.68 -14.16 6.02
N LEU A 90 -23.75 -14.18 5.20
CA LEU A 90 -24.97 -13.41 5.46
C LEU A 90 -25.74 -13.87 6.71
N LYS A 91 -25.79 -15.18 6.98
CA LYS A 91 -26.50 -15.73 8.15
C LYS A 91 -25.83 -15.41 9.48
N HIS A 92 -24.53 -15.20 9.46
CA HIS A 92 -23.73 -14.93 10.65
C HIS A 92 -23.33 -13.45 10.75
N ASP A 93 -23.94 -12.59 9.92
CA ASP A 93 -23.70 -11.14 9.91
C ASP A 93 -22.21 -10.77 9.83
N ILE A 94 -21.40 -11.55 9.08
CA ILE A 94 -19.97 -11.30 8.94
C ILE A 94 -19.77 -10.24 7.85
N ALA A 95 -19.16 -9.13 8.21
CA ALA A 95 -18.70 -8.14 7.23
C ALA A 95 -17.42 -8.65 6.54
N VAL A 96 -17.30 -8.45 5.22
CA VAL A 96 -16.11 -8.83 4.44
C VAL A 96 -15.66 -7.67 3.58
N TYR A 97 -14.48 -7.17 3.86
CA TYR A 97 -13.80 -6.13 3.08
C TYR A 97 -12.61 -6.72 2.34
N ALA A 98 -12.50 -6.43 1.04
CA ALA A 98 -11.38 -6.88 0.20
C ALA A 98 -10.53 -5.70 -0.27
N ALA A 99 -9.21 -5.83 -0.15
CA ALA A 99 -8.21 -4.94 -0.70
C ALA A 99 -7.27 -5.77 -1.59
N HIS A 100 -7.42 -5.63 -2.89
CA HIS A 100 -6.74 -6.45 -3.89
C HIS A 100 -5.64 -5.64 -4.56
N THR A 101 -5.78 -5.27 -5.83
CA THR A 101 -4.70 -4.60 -6.56
C THR A 101 -4.28 -3.24 -5.99
N ASN A 102 -5.13 -2.55 -5.25
CA ASN A 102 -4.73 -1.35 -4.51
C ASN A 102 -3.73 -1.66 -3.38
N LEU A 103 -3.82 -2.84 -2.74
CA LEU A 103 -2.87 -3.30 -1.74
C LEU A 103 -1.55 -3.77 -2.35
N ASP A 104 -1.57 -4.21 -3.63
CA ASP A 104 -0.35 -4.54 -4.38
C ASP A 104 0.44 -3.30 -4.80
N VAL A 105 -0.28 -2.21 -5.11
CA VAL A 105 0.31 -0.97 -5.64
C VAL A 105 0.84 -0.06 -4.55
N VAL A 106 0.16 0.00 -3.40
CA VAL A 106 0.50 0.93 -2.31
C VAL A 106 1.88 0.64 -1.73
N GLU A 107 2.56 1.69 -1.28
CA GLU A 107 3.80 1.56 -0.51
C GLU A 107 3.55 0.90 0.85
N GLY A 108 4.43 -0.01 1.24
CA GLY A 108 4.26 -0.85 2.43
C GLY A 108 3.17 -1.90 2.28
N GLY A 109 2.71 -2.19 1.05
CA GLY A 109 1.74 -3.22 0.71
C GLY A 109 2.37 -4.57 0.37
N VAL A 110 1.59 -5.45 -0.32
CA VAL A 110 1.98 -6.85 -0.57
C VAL A 110 3.36 -6.99 -1.19
N ASN A 111 3.65 -6.20 -2.22
CA ASN A 111 4.92 -6.31 -2.94
C ASN A 111 6.14 -5.85 -2.10
N ASP A 112 5.95 -4.89 -1.18
CA ASP A 112 7.00 -4.52 -0.23
C ASP A 112 7.23 -5.65 0.79
N TRP A 113 6.16 -6.26 1.30
CA TRP A 113 6.28 -7.41 2.21
C TRP A 113 6.96 -8.61 1.57
N LEU A 114 6.71 -8.87 0.29
CA LEU A 114 7.41 -9.91 -0.46
C LEU A 114 8.90 -9.57 -0.65
N ALA A 115 9.23 -8.31 -0.89
CA ALA A 115 10.61 -7.84 -0.97
C ALA A 115 11.33 -7.96 0.38
N ASP A 116 10.65 -7.65 1.49
CA ASP A 116 11.16 -7.83 2.86
C ASP A 116 11.42 -9.31 3.17
N GLU A 117 10.50 -10.21 2.78
CA GLU A 117 10.72 -11.66 2.94
C GLU A 117 11.96 -12.13 2.18
N LEU A 118 12.25 -11.58 1.01
CA LEU A 118 13.47 -11.86 0.25
C LEU A 118 14.69 -11.07 0.74
N LEU A 119 14.58 -10.30 1.82
CA LEU A 119 15.64 -9.48 2.41
C LEU A 119 16.28 -8.51 1.39
N LEU A 120 15.49 -7.97 0.46
CA LEU A 120 16.00 -7.05 -0.55
C LEU A 120 16.31 -5.68 0.05
N SER A 121 17.45 -5.11 -0.34
CA SER A 121 17.82 -3.70 -0.09
C SER A 121 17.69 -2.87 -1.35
N ASP A 122 17.74 -1.54 -1.21
CA ASP A 122 17.62 -0.57 -2.33
C ASP A 122 16.39 -0.85 -3.20
N VAL A 123 15.27 -1.11 -2.53
CA VAL A 123 14.02 -1.53 -3.17
C VAL A 123 13.37 -0.37 -3.94
N THR A 124 12.98 -0.64 -5.17
CA THR A 124 12.25 0.30 -6.04
C THR A 124 11.04 -0.36 -6.67
N VAL A 125 10.07 0.44 -7.12
CA VAL A 125 8.89 -0.06 -7.86
C VAL A 125 9.33 -0.65 -9.19
N MET A 126 8.87 -1.87 -9.49
CA MET A 126 9.20 -2.57 -10.73
C MET A 126 8.39 -2.03 -11.92
N SER A 127 7.08 -1.93 -11.79
CA SER A 127 6.16 -1.49 -12.85
C SER A 127 5.32 -0.31 -12.35
N PRO A 128 5.73 0.94 -12.64
CA PRO A 128 5.00 2.14 -12.24
C PRO A 128 3.58 2.19 -12.82
N THR A 129 2.59 2.50 -11.99
CA THR A 129 1.19 2.72 -12.40
C THR A 129 0.75 4.16 -12.22
N THR A 130 1.27 4.82 -11.18
CA THR A 130 0.95 6.21 -10.87
C THR A 130 2.13 6.91 -10.20
N THR A 131 2.17 8.21 -10.34
CA THR A 131 3.12 9.07 -9.61
C THR A 131 2.32 10.14 -8.91
N ILE A 132 2.47 10.23 -7.60
CA ILE A 132 1.87 11.27 -6.79
C ILE A 132 2.77 12.50 -6.88
N PRO A 133 2.31 13.60 -7.44
CA PRO A 133 3.13 14.79 -7.61
C PRO A 133 3.57 15.37 -6.27
N SER A 134 4.72 16.02 -6.27
CA SER A 134 5.13 16.92 -5.19
C SER A 134 4.73 18.34 -5.53
N VAL A 135 4.34 19.10 -4.52
CA VAL A 135 3.99 20.51 -4.62
C VAL A 135 4.82 21.33 -3.66
N LYS A 136 5.06 22.59 -4.03
CA LYS A 136 5.65 23.59 -3.15
C LYS A 136 4.54 24.51 -2.65
N VAL A 137 4.41 24.64 -1.33
CA VAL A 137 3.54 25.58 -0.66
C VAL A 137 4.37 26.76 -0.18
N ILE A 138 3.91 27.96 -0.49
CA ILE A 138 4.53 29.22 -0.08
C ILE A 138 3.50 30.06 0.66
N THR A 139 3.92 30.68 1.77
CA THR A 139 3.12 31.65 2.50
C THR A 139 4.02 32.74 3.10
N PHE A 140 3.43 33.85 3.51
CA PHE A 140 4.11 35.00 4.07
C PHE A 140 3.52 35.28 5.45
N VAL A 141 4.33 35.15 6.49
CA VAL A 141 3.88 35.13 7.88
C VAL A 141 4.60 36.21 8.67
N PRO A 142 3.93 37.00 9.54
CA PRO A 142 4.59 37.88 10.46
C PRO A 142 5.69 37.15 11.23
N LYS A 143 6.85 37.76 11.37
CA LYS A 143 8.07 37.14 11.90
C LYS A 143 7.87 36.38 13.21
N ASN A 144 7.00 36.89 14.10
CA ASN A 144 6.79 36.28 15.41
C ASN A 144 5.91 35.00 15.35
N ASP A 145 5.18 34.80 14.26
CA ASP A 145 4.25 33.68 14.08
C ASP A 145 4.81 32.60 13.13
N ALA A 146 5.97 32.85 12.51
CA ALA A 146 6.53 31.99 11.47
C ALA A 146 6.82 30.57 11.95
N GLU A 147 7.38 30.40 13.15
CA GLU A 147 7.69 29.10 13.75
C GLU A 147 6.42 28.29 13.99
N LYS A 148 5.39 28.90 14.60
CA LYS A 148 4.10 28.26 14.86
C LYS A 148 3.41 27.75 13.58
N VAL A 149 3.41 28.57 12.51
CA VAL A 149 2.82 28.19 11.23
C VAL A 149 3.59 27.06 10.59
N LEU A 150 4.93 27.10 10.66
CA LEU A 150 5.80 26.09 10.10
C LEU A 150 5.62 24.73 10.81
N GLU A 151 5.57 24.72 12.14
CA GLU A 151 5.31 23.52 12.94
C GLU A 151 3.97 22.88 12.56
N ALA A 152 2.89 23.68 12.46
CA ALA A 152 1.59 23.18 12.04
C ALA A 152 1.61 22.54 10.63
N MET A 153 2.38 23.12 9.69
CA MET A 153 2.55 22.54 8.36
C MET A 153 3.33 21.22 8.40
N PHE A 154 4.36 21.11 9.25
CA PHE A 154 5.14 19.87 9.42
C PHE A 154 4.30 18.76 10.06
N GLU A 155 3.52 19.06 11.10
CA GLU A 155 2.60 18.11 11.73
C GLU A 155 1.54 17.59 10.73
N ALA A 156 1.16 18.43 9.76
CA ALA A 156 0.26 18.04 8.68
C ALA A 156 0.93 17.26 7.53
N GLY A 157 2.25 16.99 7.62
CA GLY A 157 3.00 16.14 6.68
C GLY A 157 3.80 16.88 5.62
N ALA A 158 3.99 18.20 5.75
CA ALA A 158 4.91 18.93 4.88
C ALA A 158 6.39 18.77 5.30
N GLY A 159 7.32 19.15 4.43
CA GLY A 159 8.73 19.25 4.75
C GLY A 159 9.53 17.95 4.70
N THR A 160 9.00 16.88 4.13
CA THR A 160 9.76 15.63 3.94
C THR A 160 10.45 15.62 2.58
N ILE A 161 11.75 15.36 2.55
CA ILE A 161 12.58 15.26 1.34
C ILE A 161 13.37 13.94 1.39
N GLY A 162 13.00 13.00 0.50
CA GLY A 162 13.53 11.63 0.53
C GLY A 162 13.17 10.94 1.84
N ASP A 163 13.89 9.85 2.16
CA ASP A 163 13.58 9.00 3.33
C ASP A 163 14.28 9.47 4.62
N ASN A 164 15.25 10.39 4.51
CA ASN A 164 16.16 10.70 5.60
C ASN A 164 16.05 12.14 6.14
N TYR A 165 15.24 13.01 5.50
CA TYR A 165 15.12 14.40 5.90
C TYR A 165 13.67 14.79 6.10
N LYS A 166 13.35 15.30 7.28
CA LYS A 166 12.06 15.86 7.67
C LYS A 166 12.22 17.31 8.11
N ASP A 167 11.10 17.99 8.25
CA ASP A 167 11.02 19.37 8.71
C ASP A 167 11.85 20.34 7.83
N CYS A 168 11.92 20.03 6.53
CA CYS A 168 12.67 20.83 5.56
C CYS A 168 11.86 22.03 5.09
N ALA A 169 12.38 23.22 5.32
CA ALA A 169 11.80 24.47 4.84
C ALA A 169 12.89 25.45 4.41
N PHE A 170 12.54 26.35 3.51
CA PHE A 170 13.34 27.54 3.25
C PHE A 170 12.61 28.77 3.79
N GLN A 171 13.35 29.63 4.48
CA GLN A 171 12.81 30.85 5.07
C GLN A 171 13.60 32.06 4.57
N SER A 172 12.90 33.13 4.19
CA SER A 172 13.53 34.39 3.83
C SER A 172 12.74 35.59 4.38
N SER A 173 13.42 36.52 4.98
CA SER A 173 12.78 37.73 5.52
C SER A 173 12.49 38.74 4.41
N GLY A 174 11.38 39.44 4.55
CA GLY A 174 10.93 40.48 3.63
C GLY A 174 9.99 41.46 4.31
N VAL A 175 9.39 42.32 3.49
CA VAL A 175 8.34 43.25 3.96
C VAL A 175 7.08 43.01 3.11
N GLY A 176 6.02 42.57 3.76
CA GLY A 176 4.69 42.48 3.17
C GLY A 176 4.00 43.82 3.16
N GLN A 177 3.19 44.08 2.15
CA GLN A 177 2.37 45.28 2.03
C GLN A 177 0.94 44.91 1.69
N PHE A 178 0.00 45.48 2.44
CA PHE A 178 -1.43 45.30 2.15
C PHE A 178 -2.22 46.50 2.62
N THR A 179 -3.46 46.64 2.16
CA THR A 179 -4.39 47.68 2.61
C THR A 179 -5.72 47.01 2.95
N PRO A 180 -6.11 46.93 4.24
CA PRO A 180 -7.42 46.40 4.61
C PRO A 180 -8.54 47.31 4.06
N VAL A 181 -9.57 46.75 3.45
CA VAL A 181 -10.72 47.45 2.89
C VAL A 181 -11.96 47.18 3.74
N GLU A 182 -13.08 47.89 3.42
CA GLU A 182 -14.34 47.69 4.14
C GLU A 182 -14.78 46.21 4.13
N GLY A 183 -15.12 45.69 5.32
CA GLY A 183 -15.46 44.28 5.53
C GLY A 183 -14.32 43.44 6.11
N ALA A 184 -13.07 43.91 6.06
CA ALA A 184 -11.94 43.22 6.66
C ALA A 184 -11.90 43.39 8.18
N ASN A 185 -11.42 42.34 8.89
CA ASN A 185 -11.10 42.39 10.31
C ASN A 185 -9.59 42.05 10.48
N PRO A 186 -8.71 42.98 10.14
CA PRO A 186 -7.28 42.69 10.05
C PRO A 186 -6.63 42.47 11.42
N ALA A 187 -5.79 41.45 11.54
CA ALA A 187 -4.96 41.20 12.72
C ALA A 187 -3.93 42.33 12.95
N ILE A 188 -3.48 42.96 11.87
CA ILE A 188 -2.50 44.05 11.86
C ILE A 188 -3.04 45.13 10.92
N GLY A 189 -2.91 46.43 11.33
CA GLY A 189 -3.26 47.58 10.51
C GLY A 189 -4.66 48.12 10.70
N SER A 190 -5.05 49.08 9.86
CA SER A 190 -6.34 49.80 9.95
C SER A 190 -6.99 49.91 8.57
N LEU A 191 -8.32 49.94 8.51
CA LEU A 191 -9.08 50.05 7.27
C LEU A 191 -8.64 51.28 6.43
N ASN A 192 -8.48 51.01 5.13
CA ASN A 192 -8.15 52.00 4.09
C ASN A 192 -6.78 52.71 4.28
N LYS A 193 -5.84 52.07 5.04
CA LYS A 193 -4.49 52.56 5.18
C LYS A 193 -3.51 51.46 4.75
N PRO A 194 -2.48 51.81 3.93
CA PRO A 194 -1.41 50.87 3.62
C PRO A 194 -0.62 50.51 4.88
N GLU A 195 -0.43 49.20 5.08
CA GLU A 195 0.40 48.62 6.13
C GLU A 195 1.65 47.94 5.53
N PHE A 196 2.77 47.99 6.25
CA PHE A 196 4.02 47.38 5.91
C PHE A 196 4.45 46.53 7.10
N VAL A 197 4.56 45.21 6.91
CA VAL A 197 4.82 44.24 7.98
C VAL A 197 6.11 43.49 7.68
N GLU A 198 6.99 43.35 8.68
CA GLU A 198 8.11 42.43 8.58
C GLU A 198 7.58 40.99 8.56
N GLU A 199 7.75 40.32 7.46
CA GLU A 199 7.30 38.96 7.23
C GLU A 199 8.42 38.01 6.87
N VAL A 200 8.19 36.73 7.14
CA VAL A 200 9.02 35.63 6.68
C VAL A 200 8.27 34.91 5.60
N LYS A 201 8.85 34.80 4.41
CA LYS A 201 8.40 33.90 3.38
C LYS A 201 8.79 32.47 3.77
N LEU A 202 7.82 31.60 3.95
CA LEU A 202 7.99 30.18 4.22
C LEU A 202 7.77 29.38 2.92
N GLU A 203 8.70 28.51 2.59
CA GLU A 203 8.61 27.61 1.45
C GLU A 203 8.80 26.16 1.94
N VAL A 204 7.81 25.32 1.74
CA VAL A 204 7.87 23.89 2.06
C VAL A 204 7.45 23.04 0.88
N VAL A 205 7.92 21.81 0.83
CA VAL A 205 7.47 20.80 -0.15
C VAL A 205 6.59 19.79 0.56
N CYS A 206 5.51 19.35 -0.09
CA CYS A 206 4.74 18.23 0.36
C CYS A 206 4.24 17.38 -0.83
N SER A 207 3.79 16.16 -0.54
CA SER A 207 3.04 15.36 -1.48
C SER A 207 1.66 15.98 -1.73
N GLU A 208 1.14 15.86 -2.94
CA GLU A 208 -0.22 16.30 -3.28
C GLU A 208 -1.29 15.59 -2.42
N GLU A 209 -1.01 14.38 -1.92
CA GLU A 209 -1.91 13.61 -1.03
C GLU A 209 -2.22 14.34 0.28
N VAL A 210 -1.23 15.03 0.86
CA VAL A 210 -1.39 15.73 2.15
C VAL A 210 -1.62 17.23 1.98
N LEU A 211 -1.67 17.74 0.76
CA LEU A 211 -1.79 19.17 0.47
C LEU A 211 -3.00 19.80 1.16
N SER A 212 -4.17 19.15 1.14
CA SER A 212 -5.39 19.67 1.76
C SER A 212 -5.25 19.83 3.28
N ASP A 213 -4.60 18.86 3.94
CA ASP A 213 -4.35 18.91 5.37
C ASP A 213 -3.33 19.98 5.72
N VAL A 214 -2.25 20.11 4.94
CA VAL A 214 -1.23 21.16 5.07
C VAL A 214 -1.86 22.55 4.92
N LEU A 215 -2.70 22.76 3.90
CA LEU A 215 -3.36 24.05 3.68
C LEU A 215 -4.36 24.39 4.79
N ARG A 216 -5.04 23.41 5.37
CA ARG A 216 -5.93 23.60 6.52
C ARG A 216 -5.12 24.01 7.76
N ALA A 217 -4.09 23.24 8.10
CA ALA A 217 -3.23 23.50 9.26
C ALA A 217 -2.55 24.89 9.16
N LEU A 218 -2.07 25.26 7.97
CA LEU A 218 -1.52 26.56 7.68
C LEU A 218 -2.54 27.68 8.00
N ARG A 219 -3.78 27.58 7.47
CA ARG A 219 -4.81 28.61 7.69
C ARG A 219 -5.22 28.72 9.15
N GLU A 220 -5.31 27.61 9.87
CA GLU A 220 -5.68 27.59 11.29
C GLU A 220 -4.57 28.19 12.19
N ALA A 221 -3.31 28.01 11.82
CA ALA A 221 -2.17 28.54 12.56
C ALA A 221 -1.83 30.00 12.22
N HIS A 222 -2.20 30.46 11.01
CA HIS A 222 -1.85 31.78 10.50
C HIS A 222 -2.60 32.89 11.21
N PRO A 223 -1.93 34.01 11.60
CA PRO A 223 -2.60 35.11 12.29
C PRO A 223 -3.55 35.94 11.41
N TYR A 224 -3.36 35.91 10.08
CA TYR A 224 -4.22 36.67 9.15
C TYR A 224 -5.51 35.89 8.84
N GLU A 225 -6.63 36.61 8.73
CA GLU A 225 -7.91 36.01 8.31
C GLU A 225 -7.87 35.48 6.85
N GLU A 226 -7.11 36.15 5.99
CA GLU A 226 -6.90 35.78 4.60
C GLU A 226 -5.40 35.74 4.26
N PRO A 227 -4.68 34.69 4.63
CA PRO A 227 -3.26 34.58 4.32
C PRO A 227 -3.01 34.37 2.83
N ALA A 228 -1.96 34.99 2.30
CA ALA A 228 -1.47 34.72 0.96
C ALA A 228 -0.83 33.33 0.93
N ILE A 229 -1.34 32.45 0.06
CA ILE A 229 -0.87 31.07 -0.09
C ILE A 229 -0.70 30.76 -1.57
N ASP A 230 0.50 30.39 -1.97
CA ASP A 230 0.81 29.96 -3.33
C ASP A 230 1.12 28.45 -3.33
N VAL A 231 0.58 27.73 -4.30
CA VAL A 231 0.87 26.30 -4.50
C VAL A 231 1.41 26.10 -5.91
N PHE A 232 2.62 25.54 -6.01
CA PHE A 232 3.27 25.27 -7.28
C PHE A 232 3.48 23.76 -7.47
N SER A 233 3.00 23.22 -8.59
CA SER A 233 3.35 21.87 -8.99
C SER A 233 4.82 21.78 -9.35
N LEU A 234 5.53 20.80 -8.83
CA LEU A 234 6.94 20.58 -9.10
C LEU A 234 7.09 19.57 -10.26
N LYS A 235 8.08 19.81 -11.12
CA LYS A 235 8.48 18.85 -12.17
C LYS A 235 9.39 17.73 -11.64
N ASN A 236 9.82 17.82 -10.39
CA ASN A 236 10.59 16.76 -9.75
C ASN A 236 9.75 15.49 -9.69
N ALA A 237 10.41 14.33 -9.81
CA ALA A 237 9.74 13.07 -9.62
C ALA A 237 9.05 13.06 -8.24
N GLY A 238 7.75 12.82 -8.26
CA GLY A 238 6.99 12.59 -7.04
C GLY A 238 7.15 11.15 -6.57
N LYS A 239 6.32 10.75 -5.62
CA LYS A 239 6.28 9.38 -5.12
C LYS A 239 5.70 8.46 -6.20
N THR A 240 6.48 7.48 -6.64
CA THR A 240 6.04 6.50 -7.62
C THR A 240 5.45 5.29 -6.92
N LEU A 241 4.24 4.89 -7.32
CA LEU A 241 3.55 3.69 -6.86
C LEU A 241 3.33 2.75 -8.06
N GLY A 242 3.26 1.43 -7.78
CA GLY A 242 3.07 0.45 -8.84
C GLY A 242 3.28 -0.98 -8.39
N PHE A 243 3.18 -1.89 -9.36
CA PHE A 243 3.29 -3.32 -9.15
C PHE A 243 4.72 -3.78 -9.04
N GLY A 244 4.92 -4.81 -8.19
CA GLY A 244 6.19 -5.46 -7.98
C GLY A 244 7.26 -4.55 -7.38
N ARG A 245 8.31 -5.18 -6.92
CA ARG A 245 9.51 -4.50 -6.39
C ARG A 245 10.76 -5.07 -7.01
N VAL A 246 11.80 -4.25 -7.12
CA VAL A 246 13.14 -4.69 -7.54
C VAL A 246 14.14 -4.19 -6.51
N GLY A 247 14.99 -5.10 -6.03
CA GLY A 247 16.00 -4.78 -5.04
C GLY A 247 17.21 -5.68 -5.14
N THR A 248 18.14 -5.52 -4.23
CA THR A 248 19.43 -6.22 -4.21
C THR A 248 19.46 -7.22 -3.06
N LEU A 249 19.85 -8.49 -3.33
CA LEU A 249 20.07 -9.50 -2.32
C LEU A 249 21.25 -9.15 -1.40
N PRO A 250 21.24 -9.58 -0.13
CA PRO A 250 22.38 -9.38 0.78
C PRO A 250 23.69 -10.01 0.26
N LYS A 251 23.58 -11.05 -0.57
CA LYS A 251 24.69 -11.78 -1.19
C LYS A 251 24.24 -12.32 -2.54
N ALA A 252 25.11 -12.23 -3.54
CA ALA A 252 24.90 -12.90 -4.83
C ALA A 252 24.85 -14.42 -4.66
N MET A 253 23.95 -15.09 -5.39
CA MET A 253 23.66 -16.52 -5.29
C MET A 253 23.71 -17.17 -6.67
N THR A 254 24.04 -18.45 -6.73
CA THR A 254 23.78 -19.29 -7.90
C THR A 254 22.28 -19.58 -8.04
N GLY A 255 21.82 -20.08 -9.19
CA GLY A 255 20.42 -20.45 -9.39
C GLY A 255 19.91 -21.46 -8.34
N ASP A 256 20.69 -22.48 -8.02
CA ASP A 256 20.32 -23.51 -7.04
C ASP A 256 20.26 -22.94 -5.61
N GLU A 257 21.23 -22.10 -5.22
CA GLU A 257 21.21 -21.40 -3.93
C GLU A 257 19.97 -20.49 -3.83
N PHE A 258 19.62 -19.80 -4.93
CA PHE A 258 18.47 -18.91 -4.96
C PHE A 258 17.14 -19.66 -4.88
N ILE A 259 16.99 -20.80 -5.56
CA ILE A 259 15.82 -21.69 -5.42
C ILE A 259 15.65 -22.13 -3.96
N ALA A 260 16.73 -22.58 -3.33
CA ALA A 260 16.71 -23.00 -1.93
C ALA A 260 16.33 -21.83 -1.00
N PHE A 261 16.92 -20.65 -1.23
CA PHE A 261 16.61 -19.44 -0.48
C PHE A 261 15.13 -19.05 -0.60
N VAL A 262 14.57 -18.94 -1.81
CA VAL A 262 13.15 -18.60 -2.02
C VAL A 262 12.24 -19.65 -1.37
N THR A 263 12.59 -20.95 -1.49
CA THR A 263 11.83 -22.05 -0.87
C THR A 263 11.77 -21.90 0.66
N GLU A 264 12.91 -21.59 1.28
CA GLU A 264 13.00 -21.38 2.73
C GLU A 264 12.22 -20.12 3.17
N ARG A 265 12.45 -18.99 2.49
CA ARG A 265 11.85 -17.71 2.87
C ARG A 265 10.33 -17.72 2.82
N PHE A 266 9.74 -18.35 1.82
CA PHE A 266 8.28 -18.46 1.70
C PHE A 266 7.71 -19.77 2.27
N ASN A 267 8.54 -20.63 2.90
CA ASN A 267 8.15 -21.93 3.45
C ASN A 267 7.38 -22.79 2.44
N LEU A 268 7.91 -22.89 1.20
CA LEU A 268 7.25 -23.60 0.11
C LEU A 268 7.48 -25.11 0.18
N LYS A 269 6.45 -25.89 -0.17
CA LYS A 269 6.56 -27.34 -0.36
C LYS A 269 7.25 -27.71 -1.69
N GLY A 270 7.28 -26.79 -2.64
CA GLY A 270 7.89 -26.92 -3.96
C GLY A 270 7.61 -25.65 -4.77
N LEU A 271 8.34 -25.48 -5.86
CA LEU A 271 8.19 -24.38 -6.79
C LEU A 271 8.53 -24.83 -8.22
N ARG A 272 8.17 -24.02 -9.22
CA ARG A 272 8.65 -24.19 -10.60
C ARG A 272 9.66 -23.10 -10.90
N TYR A 273 10.64 -23.40 -11.77
CA TYR A 273 11.59 -22.38 -12.20
C TYR A 273 11.99 -22.58 -13.66
N VAL A 274 12.47 -21.51 -14.26
CA VAL A 274 12.99 -21.51 -15.64
C VAL A 274 14.38 -20.89 -15.62
N PRO A 275 15.44 -21.66 -15.87
CA PRO A 275 16.78 -21.12 -15.99
C PRO A 275 16.93 -20.36 -17.31
N SER A 276 17.69 -19.27 -17.29
CA SER A 276 18.05 -18.55 -18.50
C SER A 276 18.91 -19.39 -19.43
N ARG A 277 18.64 -19.37 -20.72
CA ARG A 277 19.52 -19.93 -21.76
C ARG A 277 20.64 -18.97 -22.18
N VAL A 278 20.40 -17.68 -21.95
CA VAL A 278 21.32 -16.59 -22.36
C VAL A 278 22.41 -16.40 -21.31
N ASN A 279 22.10 -16.62 -20.04
CA ASN A 279 23.03 -16.47 -18.92
C ASN A 279 22.87 -17.64 -17.92
N PRO A 280 23.21 -18.89 -18.33
CA PRO A 280 22.92 -20.10 -17.54
C PRO A 280 23.69 -20.16 -16.21
N ASP A 281 24.89 -19.59 -16.16
CA ASP A 281 25.78 -19.60 -14.99
C ASP A 281 25.80 -18.23 -14.27
N GLY A 282 24.86 -17.35 -14.60
CA GLY A 282 24.78 -16.01 -14.02
C GLY A 282 24.52 -16.05 -12.51
N LEU A 283 25.24 -15.21 -11.77
CA LEU A 283 24.94 -14.99 -10.37
C LEU A 283 23.73 -14.06 -10.25
N ILE A 284 22.84 -14.39 -9.32
CA ILE A 284 21.64 -13.62 -9.00
C ILE A 284 21.97 -12.67 -7.84
N SER A 285 21.91 -11.38 -8.09
CA SER A 285 22.14 -10.31 -7.12
C SER A 285 20.97 -9.36 -7.05
N ARG A 286 20.43 -8.98 -8.22
CA ARG A 286 19.29 -8.08 -8.32
C ARG A 286 18.03 -8.87 -8.63
N VAL A 287 17.03 -8.76 -7.75
CA VAL A 287 15.81 -9.59 -7.82
C VAL A 287 14.59 -8.71 -7.97
N ALA A 288 13.73 -9.07 -8.91
CA ALA A 288 12.35 -8.59 -9.00
C ALA A 288 11.42 -9.56 -8.29
N VAL A 289 10.42 -9.05 -7.58
CA VAL A 289 9.33 -9.82 -6.97
C VAL A 289 7.99 -9.18 -7.24
N MET A 290 6.98 -9.99 -7.52
CA MET A 290 5.60 -9.55 -7.69
C MET A 290 4.66 -10.66 -7.22
N GLY A 291 3.70 -10.33 -6.37
CA GLY A 291 2.64 -11.23 -5.94
C GLY A 291 1.72 -11.62 -7.10
N GLY A 292 0.94 -12.67 -6.90
CA GLY A 292 -0.07 -13.14 -7.84
C GLY A 292 0.48 -13.57 -9.19
N SER A 293 -0.27 -13.26 -10.26
CA SER A 293 0.03 -13.66 -11.63
C SER A 293 0.89 -12.64 -12.37
N GLY A 294 2.17 -12.54 -12.00
CA GLY A 294 3.10 -11.53 -12.52
C GLY A 294 3.73 -11.82 -13.89
N GLY A 295 3.40 -12.93 -14.54
CA GLY A 295 4.07 -13.36 -15.78
C GLY A 295 4.17 -12.30 -16.88
N ASN A 296 3.17 -11.45 -17.03
CA ASN A 296 3.16 -10.39 -18.05
C ASN A 296 4.13 -9.23 -17.76
N TYR A 297 4.70 -9.18 -16.57
CA TYR A 297 5.59 -8.09 -16.11
C TYR A 297 7.08 -8.44 -16.19
N TYR A 298 7.45 -9.60 -16.75
CA TYR A 298 8.85 -9.99 -16.87
C TYR A 298 9.72 -8.98 -17.64
N MET A 299 9.14 -8.28 -18.62
CA MET A 299 9.85 -7.25 -19.35
C MET A 299 10.16 -6.01 -18.48
N ASP A 300 9.32 -5.73 -17.48
CA ASP A 300 9.59 -4.65 -16.53
C ASP A 300 10.70 -5.06 -15.56
N ALA A 301 10.72 -6.33 -15.11
CA ALA A 301 11.84 -6.86 -14.34
C ALA A 301 13.16 -6.72 -15.10
N LEU A 302 13.19 -7.09 -16.39
CA LEU A 302 14.37 -6.94 -17.26
C LEU A 302 14.82 -5.48 -17.41
N ARG A 303 13.87 -4.55 -17.66
CA ARG A 303 14.17 -3.11 -17.81
C ARG A 303 14.79 -2.50 -16.55
N ASN A 304 14.44 -3.05 -15.39
CA ASN A 304 15.01 -2.66 -14.10
C ASN A 304 16.32 -3.41 -13.78
N GLY A 305 16.84 -4.22 -14.70
CA GLY A 305 18.11 -4.92 -14.55
C GLY A 305 18.08 -6.06 -13.56
N ALA A 306 16.93 -6.72 -13.38
CA ALA A 306 16.83 -7.89 -12.52
C ALA A 306 17.54 -9.10 -13.14
N ASP A 307 18.27 -9.84 -12.31
CA ASP A 307 18.87 -11.14 -12.67
C ASP A 307 17.83 -12.27 -12.52
N ALA A 308 16.92 -12.11 -11.54
CA ALA A 308 15.84 -13.07 -11.29
C ALA A 308 14.50 -12.38 -11.08
N PHE A 309 13.42 -13.12 -11.39
CA PHE A 309 12.03 -12.70 -11.13
C PHE A 309 11.27 -13.77 -10.37
N VAL A 310 10.73 -13.41 -9.20
CA VAL A 310 9.91 -14.27 -8.35
C VAL A 310 8.46 -13.82 -8.46
N THR A 311 7.55 -14.73 -8.84
CA THR A 311 6.11 -14.46 -8.97
C THR A 311 5.32 -15.76 -8.93
N GLY A 312 4.04 -15.76 -9.33
CA GLY A 312 3.20 -16.95 -9.45
C GLY A 312 2.50 -17.07 -10.80
N ASP A 313 1.80 -18.19 -11.00
CA ASP A 313 0.90 -18.45 -12.12
C ASP A 313 1.50 -18.28 -13.51
N ILE A 314 2.72 -18.72 -13.71
CA ILE A 314 3.40 -18.59 -15.00
C ILE A 314 2.80 -19.52 -16.04
N PHE A 315 2.32 -18.94 -17.13
CA PHE A 315 1.85 -19.68 -18.31
C PHE A 315 2.99 -20.27 -19.12
N TYR A 316 2.70 -21.43 -19.76
CA TYR A 316 3.67 -22.21 -20.51
C TYR A 316 4.42 -21.40 -21.58
N HIS A 317 3.71 -20.62 -22.40
CA HIS A 317 4.34 -19.82 -23.45
C HIS A 317 5.16 -18.65 -22.90
N THR A 318 4.68 -18.00 -21.85
CA THR A 318 5.43 -16.95 -21.14
C THR A 318 6.75 -17.48 -20.58
N ALA A 319 6.74 -18.71 -20.06
CA ALA A 319 7.96 -19.38 -19.59
C ALA A 319 8.99 -19.59 -20.72
N HIS A 320 8.53 -19.93 -21.92
CA HIS A 320 9.42 -20.02 -23.10
C HIS A 320 10.04 -18.68 -23.46
N ASP A 321 9.21 -17.61 -23.48
CA ASP A 321 9.70 -16.26 -23.79
C ASP A 321 10.76 -15.80 -22.78
N ILE A 322 10.52 -16.04 -21.50
CA ILE A 322 11.45 -15.69 -20.42
C ILE A 322 12.76 -16.49 -20.53
N GLN A 323 12.69 -17.77 -20.89
CA GLN A 323 13.87 -18.64 -21.04
C GLN A 323 14.91 -18.09 -22.02
N GLU A 324 14.46 -17.36 -23.06
CA GLU A 324 15.32 -16.75 -24.08
C GLU A 324 15.86 -15.36 -23.66
N THR A 325 15.66 -14.98 -22.39
CA THR A 325 16.19 -13.75 -21.79
C THR A 325 17.26 -14.07 -20.73
N PRO A 326 18.05 -13.07 -20.26
CA PRO A 326 18.98 -13.30 -19.15
C PRO A 326 18.30 -13.57 -17.78
N LEU A 327 16.97 -13.46 -17.68
CA LEU A 327 16.22 -13.54 -16.44
C LEU A 327 16.08 -15.00 -15.94
N PHE A 328 16.42 -15.25 -14.68
CA PHE A 328 16.11 -16.48 -13.98
C PHE A 328 14.71 -16.38 -13.37
N LEU A 329 13.76 -17.17 -13.82
CA LEU A 329 12.38 -17.14 -13.34
C LEU A 329 12.16 -18.15 -12.22
N VAL A 330 11.50 -17.70 -11.13
CA VAL A 330 10.95 -18.56 -10.08
C VAL A 330 9.44 -18.35 -10.00
N ASP A 331 8.68 -19.38 -10.32
CA ASP A 331 7.25 -19.46 -10.06
C ASP A 331 7.06 -20.07 -8.66
N ALA A 332 7.00 -19.21 -7.67
CA ALA A 332 6.85 -19.56 -6.26
C ALA A 332 5.39 -19.85 -5.87
N GLY A 333 4.47 -19.72 -6.84
CA GLY A 333 3.04 -19.86 -6.65
C GLY A 333 2.35 -18.59 -6.13
N HIS A 334 1.07 -18.47 -6.43
CA HIS A 334 0.24 -17.31 -6.05
C HIS A 334 0.15 -17.11 -4.52
N HIS A 335 0.18 -18.22 -3.78
CA HIS A 335 -0.01 -18.22 -2.32
C HIS A 335 1.12 -17.55 -1.52
N ILE A 336 2.23 -17.13 -2.15
CA ILE A 336 3.25 -16.32 -1.46
C ILE A 336 2.67 -15.02 -0.89
N GLU A 337 1.56 -14.52 -1.43
CA GLU A 337 0.83 -13.35 -0.93
C GLU A 337 0.22 -13.56 0.47
N VAL A 338 0.27 -14.77 1.03
CA VAL A 338 -0.19 -15.07 2.40
C VAL A 338 0.54 -14.22 3.46
N VAL A 339 1.68 -13.64 3.12
CA VAL A 339 2.38 -12.64 3.95
C VAL A 339 1.46 -11.47 4.35
N CYS A 340 0.46 -11.14 3.52
CA CYS A 340 -0.50 -10.08 3.78
C CYS A 340 -1.30 -10.32 5.07
N ARG A 341 -1.62 -11.56 5.42
CA ARG A 341 -2.40 -11.91 6.58
C ARG A 341 -1.82 -11.32 7.87
N LYS A 342 -0.55 -11.57 8.13
CA LYS A 342 0.18 -11.07 9.30
C LYS A 342 0.34 -9.56 9.28
N GLN A 343 0.65 -8.99 8.13
CA GLN A 343 0.91 -7.57 8.00
C GLN A 343 -0.39 -6.73 8.12
N LEU A 344 -1.49 -7.23 7.59
CA LEU A 344 -2.81 -6.62 7.80
C LEU A 344 -3.20 -6.64 9.28
N ALA A 345 -2.97 -7.77 9.97
CA ALA A 345 -3.23 -7.85 11.42
C ALA A 345 -2.39 -6.84 12.21
N LYS A 346 -1.13 -6.65 11.84
CA LYS A 346 -0.26 -5.64 12.43
C LYS A 346 -0.84 -4.24 12.26
N TRP A 347 -1.26 -3.85 11.05
CA TRP A 347 -1.87 -2.54 10.80
C TRP A 347 -3.14 -2.32 11.61
N VAL A 348 -4.01 -3.32 11.69
CA VAL A 348 -5.25 -3.20 12.47
C VAL A 348 -4.94 -3.06 13.97
N ASN A 349 -3.91 -3.75 14.49
CA ASN A 349 -3.46 -3.59 15.88
C ASN A 349 -2.88 -2.19 16.13
N GLU A 350 -2.09 -1.63 15.22
CA GLU A 350 -1.61 -0.24 15.30
C GLU A 350 -2.80 0.73 15.41
N TRP A 351 -3.81 0.59 14.55
CA TRP A 351 -5.00 1.46 14.58
C TRP A 351 -5.87 1.25 15.81
N LYS A 352 -5.95 0.02 16.31
CA LYS A 352 -6.62 -0.29 17.58
C LYS A 352 -6.03 0.53 18.73
N GLU A 353 -4.70 0.59 18.83
CA GLU A 353 -4.01 1.36 19.87
C GLU A 353 -4.16 2.86 19.65
N GLU A 354 -3.95 3.37 18.42
CA GLU A 354 -4.08 4.78 18.10
C GLU A 354 -5.48 5.36 18.40
N ASN A 355 -6.54 4.56 18.17
CA ASN A 355 -7.92 5.00 18.34
C ASN A 355 -8.59 4.48 19.62
N ASN A 356 -7.85 3.78 20.49
CA ASN A 356 -8.35 3.13 21.71
C ASN A 356 -9.58 2.24 21.42
N TRP A 357 -9.54 1.46 20.35
CA TRP A 357 -10.61 0.53 20.00
C TRP A 357 -10.59 -0.72 20.89
N ASP A 358 -11.76 -1.10 21.40
CA ASP A 358 -11.93 -2.36 22.12
C ASP A 358 -12.30 -3.46 21.11
N VAL A 359 -11.29 -4.02 20.44
CA VAL A 359 -11.40 -5.10 19.45
C VAL A 359 -10.33 -6.16 19.66
N THR A 360 -10.64 -7.38 19.26
CA THR A 360 -9.68 -8.48 19.13
C THR A 360 -9.31 -8.65 17.66
N VAL A 361 -8.02 -8.69 17.36
CA VAL A 361 -7.49 -8.91 16.01
C VAL A 361 -6.88 -10.30 15.94
N ILE A 362 -7.29 -11.10 14.97
CA ILE A 362 -6.80 -12.45 14.75
C ILE A 362 -6.37 -12.65 13.30
N GLU A 363 -5.39 -13.49 13.09
CA GLU A 363 -5.02 -13.99 11.78
C GLU A 363 -5.79 -15.30 11.52
N SER A 364 -6.28 -15.51 10.29
CA SER A 364 -6.83 -16.82 9.91
C SER A 364 -5.73 -17.88 9.98
N GLU A 365 -6.00 -19.00 10.63
CA GLU A 365 -5.10 -20.14 10.71
C GLU A 365 -5.31 -21.12 9.56
N THR A 366 -6.40 -20.93 8.79
CA THR A 366 -6.76 -21.79 7.68
C THR A 366 -5.74 -21.66 6.55
N PHE A 367 -5.16 -22.78 6.14
CA PHE A 367 -4.26 -22.86 4.99
C PHE A 367 -5.09 -22.90 3.70
N THR A 368 -4.84 -21.98 2.78
CA THR A 368 -5.64 -21.80 1.57
C THR A 368 -4.91 -22.13 0.27
N ASP A 369 -3.63 -22.55 0.31
CA ASP A 369 -2.94 -23.05 -0.87
C ASP A 369 -3.59 -24.37 -1.33
N LEU A 370 -3.93 -24.42 -2.61
CA LEU A 370 -4.66 -25.55 -3.20
C LEU A 370 -3.75 -26.61 -3.81
N PHE A 371 -2.48 -26.25 -4.03
CA PHE A 371 -1.58 -27.13 -4.76
C PHE A 371 -0.76 -28.02 -3.82
N GLU A 372 -0.76 -29.30 -4.12
CA GLU A 372 0.11 -30.29 -3.51
C GLU A 372 1.14 -30.79 -4.53
N PHE A 373 2.35 -31.03 -4.05
CA PHE A 373 3.45 -31.50 -4.92
C PHE A 373 3.62 -33.01 -4.77
N TYR A 374 3.34 -33.74 -5.85
CA TYR A 374 3.60 -35.17 -5.91
C TYR A 374 5.08 -35.42 -6.26
N LYS A 375 5.80 -36.09 -5.37
CA LYS A 375 7.18 -36.53 -5.64
C LYS A 375 7.18 -37.94 -6.24
N ALA A 376 7.51 -38.09 -7.53
CA ALA A 376 7.67 -39.37 -8.16
C ALA A 376 8.87 -40.12 -7.58
N GLY A 377 8.65 -41.33 -7.02
CA GLY A 377 9.74 -42.20 -6.54
C GLY A 377 9.92 -42.26 -5.00
N GLU A 378 9.20 -41.52 -4.22
CA GLU A 378 9.03 -41.82 -2.77
C GLU A 378 7.91 -42.87 -2.65
N GLU A 379 8.29 -44.15 -2.54
CA GLU A 379 7.34 -45.17 -2.11
C GLU A 379 6.85 -44.81 -0.70
N ASN A 380 5.53 -44.83 -0.53
CA ASN A 380 4.91 -44.64 0.79
C ASN A 380 5.50 -45.68 1.76
N ALA A 381 6.41 -45.22 2.63
CA ALA A 381 6.95 -46.01 3.73
C ALA A 381 6.08 -45.80 4.97
#